data_91c2a7810ffd1bbea429a218ec9a2758
#
_entry.id   91c2a7810ffd1bbea429a218ec9a2758
#
_cell.length_a   1.000
_cell.length_b   1.000
_cell.length_c   1.000
_cell.angle_alpha   90.00
_cell.angle_beta   90.00
_cell.angle_gamma   90.00
#
_symmetry.space_group_name_H-M   'P 1'
#
loop_
_entity.id
_entity.type
_entity.pdbx_description
1 polymer ?
#
loop_
_entity_poly.entity_id
_entity_poly.type
_entity_poly.pdbx_seq_one_letter_code
_entity_poly.pdbx_strand_id
1 'polypeptide(L)'
;MKRFLFTFSISVFVLLHSIAQNPIHQPGKKDTMNRIERAKQTYEKLFKQVQSVSSSDDPELMTILQRFIFGEVFYTGNLTDASRELITITALATNQTLPQLRAHTNAALNIGVKPIEIREVIYQLAPFIGYPKVLNALDTINTVFKDRGIKLPLQNEATIADSERFAKGKEIQTPIYGEGMRQNMKDLPGEFAQAIPRILTESCFGDF
;
A
#
# COMPACT_ATOMS: atom_id res chain seq x y z
N MET A 1 -27.13 -4.92 33.07
CA MET A 1 -26.69 -4.38 31.76
C MET A 1 -25.30 -3.80 31.94
N LYS A 2 -24.24 -4.56 31.65
CA LYS A 2 -22.84 -4.07 31.67
C LYS A 2 -22.48 -3.69 30.26
N ARG A 3 -22.18 -2.39 30.04
CA ARG A 3 -21.70 -1.86 28.77
C ARG A 3 -20.27 -2.36 28.56
N PHE A 4 -20.07 -3.24 27.60
CA PHE A 4 -18.75 -3.56 27.07
C PHE A 4 -18.30 -2.43 26.14
N LEU A 5 -17.40 -1.59 26.64
CA LEU A 5 -16.61 -0.70 25.78
C LEU A 5 -15.50 -1.54 25.17
N PHE A 6 -15.62 -1.86 23.89
CA PHE A 6 -14.54 -2.41 23.08
C PHE A 6 -13.56 -1.27 22.80
N THR A 7 -12.52 -1.17 23.62
CA THR A 7 -11.35 -0.38 23.25
C THR A 7 -10.52 -1.17 22.26
N PHE A 8 -10.71 -0.91 20.98
CA PHE A 8 -9.84 -1.37 19.91
C PHE A 8 -8.53 -0.57 20.02
N SER A 9 -7.64 -1.02 20.91
CA SER A 9 -6.28 -0.51 20.97
C SER A 9 -5.53 -1.13 19.78
N ILE A 10 -5.52 -0.42 18.67
CA ILE A 10 -4.70 -0.76 17.51
C ILE A 10 -3.25 -0.59 17.95
N SER A 11 -2.58 -1.69 18.22
CA SER A 11 -1.13 -1.72 18.44
C SER A 11 -0.37 -1.44 17.13
N VAL A 12 -0.61 -0.28 16.54
CA VAL A 12 0.20 0.28 15.44
C VAL A 12 1.60 0.66 15.95
N PHE A 13 1.80 0.67 17.28
CA PHE A 13 3.06 1.11 17.91
C PHE A 13 4.22 0.11 17.79
N VAL A 14 3.97 -1.17 17.52
CA VAL A 14 5.05 -2.19 17.51
C VAL A 14 5.82 -2.20 16.19
N LEU A 15 5.21 -1.82 15.08
CA LEU A 15 5.93 -1.75 13.79
C LEU A 15 6.89 -0.55 13.68
N LEU A 16 6.70 0.50 14.49
CA LEU A 16 7.57 1.67 14.46
C LEU A 16 8.91 1.47 15.19
N HIS A 17 9.03 0.49 16.09
CA HIS A 17 10.27 0.23 16.84
C HIS A 17 11.30 -0.62 16.07
N SER A 18 10.86 -1.43 15.12
CA SER A 18 11.78 -2.24 14.31
C SER A 18 12.44 -1.46 13.16
N ILE A 19 11.88 -0.31 12.79
CA ILE A 19 12.43 0.55 11.72
C ILE A 19 13.49 1.52 12.27
N ALA A 20 13.54 1.73 13.60
CA ALA A 20 14.40 2.72 14.24
C ALA A 20 15.86 2.26 14.48
N GLN A 21 16.23 1.02 14.11
CA GLN A 21 17.59 0.49 14.38
C GLN A 21 18.45 0.30 13.12
N ASN A 22 18.10 0.89 11.99
CA ASN A 22 19.06 0.99 10.89
C ASN A 22 20.01 2.18 11.11
N PRO A 23 21.33 2.01 10.84
CA PRO A 23 22.35 2.99 11.18
C PRO A 23 22.03 4.34 10.55
N ILE A 24 22.13 5.37 11.41
CA ILE A 24 22.01 6.79 11.05
C ILE A 24 22.79 7.03 9.76
N HIS A 25 22.06 7.41 8.73
CA HIS A 25 22.59 7.83 7.45
C HIS A 25 23.72 8.86 7.66
N GLN A 26 24.94 8.54 7.23
CA GLN A 26 26.01 9.54 7.14
C GLN A 26 25.49 10.73 6.31
N PRO A 27 25.79 11.97 6.68
CA PRO A 27 25.35 13.13 5.92
C PRO A 27 26.02 13.10 4.55
N GLY A 28 25.37 12.44 3.61
CA GLY A 28 25.65 12.56 2.20
C GLY A 28 25.53 14.03 1.80
N LYS A 29 26.31 14.43 0.80
CA LYS A 29 26.36 15.74 0.16
C LYS A 29 25.10 16.57 0.43
N LYS A 30 25.29 17.69 1.16
CA LYS A 30 24.21 18.58 1.58
C LYS A 30 23.37 18.93 0.33
N ASP A 31 22.14 18.41 0.26
CA ASP A 31 21.23 18.75 -0.82
C ASP A 31 20.93 20.25 -0.73
N THR A 32 21.46 21.01 -1.68
CA THR A 32 21.34 22.47 -1.74
C THR A 32 20.09 22.95 -2.47
N MET A 33 19.33 22.02 -3.06
CA MET A 33 18.11 22.35 -3.80
C MET A 33 17.01 22.86 -2.87
N ASN A 34 16.34 23.91 -3.30
CA ASN A 34 15.14 24.38 -2.63
C ASN A 34 13.93 23.49 -2.96
N ARG A 35 12.84 23.63 -2.20
CA ARG A 35 11.64 22.78 -2.38
C ARG A 35 10.99 22.89 -3.75
N ILE A 36 11.16 24.00 -4.45
CA ILE A 36 10.56 24.21 -5.79
C ILE A 36 11.32 23.37 -6.81
N GLU A 37 12.66 23.40 -6.76
CA GLU A 37 13.52 22.59 -7.63
C GLU A 37 13.32 21.10 -7.38
N ARG A 38 13.25 20.69 -6.10
CA ARG A 38 12.94 19.31 -5.71
C ARG A 38 11.59 18.87 -6.26
N ALA A 39 10.54 19.70 -6.09
CA ALA A 39 9.21 19.40 -6.60
C ALA A 39 9.22 19.19 -8.12
N LYS A 40 9.89 20.06 -8.86
CA LYS A 40 10.01 19.94 -10.31
C LYS A 40 10.70 18.63 -10.71
N GLN A 41 11.85 18.33 -10.14
CA GLN A 41 12.60 17.11 -10.46
C GLN A 41 11.80 15.84 -10.14
N THR A 42 11.19 15.78 -8.96
CA THR A 42 10.41 14.61 -8.55
C THR A 42 9.20 14.45 -9.46
N TYR A 43 8.50 15.51 -9.76
CA TYR A 43 7.33 15.48 -10.64
C TYR A 43 7.69 15.00 -12.06
N GLU A 44 8.74 15.58 -12.66
CA GLU A 44 9.25 15.16 -13.97
C GLU A 44 9.69 13.69 -13.98
N LYS A 45 10.33 13.23 -12.90
CA LYS A 45 10.76 11.84 -12.75
C LYS A 45 9.57 10.89 -12.74
N LEU A 46 8.53 11.21 -11.97
CA LEU A 46 7.35 10.36 -11.75
C LEU A 46 6.40 10.39 -12.95
N PHE A 47 6.05 11.59 -13.43
CA PHE A 47 4.98 11.74 -14.42
C PHE A 47 5.48 11.96 -15.84
N LYS A 48 6.81 12.10 -16.04
CA LYS A 48 7.42 12.34 -17.36
C LYS A 48 6.87 13.58 -18.08
N GLN A 49 6.34 14.53 -17.33
CA GLN A 49 5.74 15.76 -17.83
C GLN A 49 6.26 16.93 -17.02
N VAL A 50 6.51 18.06 -17.70
CA VAL A 50 6.65 19.35 -17.03
C VAL A 50 5.25 19.85 -16.74
N GLN A 51 4.85 19.86 -15.48
CA GLN A 51 3.51 20.34 -15.15
C GLN A 51 3.45 21.87 -15.33
N SER A 52 2.54 22.30 -16.18
CA SER A 52 2.09 23.70 -16.20
C SER A 52 0.97 23.86 -15.17
N VAL A 53 1.32 24.36 -13.99
CA VAL A 53 0.34 24.68 -12.94
C VAL A 53 -0.66 25.75 -13.40
N SER A 54 -0.23 26.62 -14.32
CA SER A 54 -1.04 27.71 -14.88
C SER A 54 -2.22 27.26 -15.75
N SER A 55 -2.25 25.99 -16.17
CA SER A 55 -3.36 25.43 -16.97
C SER A 55 -4.43 24.72 -16.12
N SER A 56 -4.29 24.70 -14.80
CA SER A 56 -5.28 24.14 -13.86
C SER A 56 -6.36 25.18 -13.55
N ASP A 57 -7.59 24.72 -13.28
CA ASP A 57 -8.67 25.56 -12.76
C ASP A 57 -8.35 26.06 -11.32
N ASP A 58 -7.52 25.33 -10.58
CA ASP A 58 -7.09 25.64 -9.21
C ASP A 58 -5.54 25.74 -9.11
N PRO A 59 -4.91 26.74 -9.75
CA PRO A 59 -3.45 26.82 -9.86
C PRO A 59 -2.74 27.03 -8.51
N GLU A 60 -3.39 27.70 -7.57
CA GLU A 60 -2.84 27.92 -6.22
C GLU A 60 -2.72 26.59 -5.46
N LEU A 61 -3.80 25.82 -5.39
CA LEU A 61 -3.81 24.50 -4.73
C LEU A 61 -2.80 23.55 -5.38
N MET A 62 -2.77 23.52 -6.71
CA MET A 62 -1.81 22.67 -7.44
C MET A 62 -0.35 23.06 -7.15
N THR A 63 -0.07 24.34 -6.99
CA THR A 63 1.25 24.83 -6.58
C THR A 63 1.62 24.38 -5.18
N ILE A 64 0.70 24.51 -4.24
CA ILE A 64 0.88 24.07 -2.84
C ILE A 64 1.11 22.55 -2.78
N LEU A 65 0.25 21.78 -3.43
CA LEU A 65 0.32 20.31 -3.49
C LEU A 65 1.67 19.84 -4.02
N GLN A 66 2.10 20.40 -5.15
CA GLN A 66 3.38 20.00 -5.75
C GLN A 66 4.57 20.26 -4.85
N ARG A 67 4.67 21.48 -4.32
CA ARG A 67 5.79 21.88 -3.46
C ARG A 67 5.81 21.06 -2.17
N PHE A 68 4.65 20.80 -1.59
CA PHE A 68 4.54 20.00 -0.38
C PHE A 68 4.85 18.52 -0.63
N ILE A 69 4.13 17.86 -1.53
CA ILE A 69 4.30 16.42 -1.74
C ILE A 69 5.67 16.13 -2.36
N PHE A 70 5.96 16.71 -3.53
CA PHE A 70 7.13 16.34 -4.33
C PHE A 70 8.39 17.12 -3.96
N GLY A 71 8.27 18.23 -3.20
CA GLY A 71 9.40 19.04 -2.77
C GLY A 71 9.80 18.87 -1.31
N GLU A 72 8.91 18.39 -0.46
CA GLU A 72 9.16 18.22 0.98
C GLU A 72 8.94 16.77 1.43
N VAL A 73 7.74 16.20 1.24
CA VAL A 73 7.40 14.84 1.71
C VAL A 73 8.30 13.79 1.08
N PHE A 74 8.55 13.87 -0.24
CA PHE A 74 9.44 12.93 -0.94
C PHE A 74 10.90 12.97 -0.45
N TYR A 75 11.31 14.04 0.20
CA TYR A 75 12.66 14.22 0.76
C TYR A 75 12.72 13.98 2.27
N THR A 76 11.63 13.54 2.87
CA THR A 76 11.55 13.25 4.31
C THR A 76 11.65 11.74 4.54
N GLY A 77 12.55 11.34 5.43
CA GLY A 77 12.79 9.93 5.75
C GLY A 77 13.56 9.17 4.66
N ASN A 78 13.61 7.84 4.78
CA ASN A 78 14.49 6.97 3.98
C ASN A 78 13.73 6.05 3.00
N LEU A 79 12.45 6.29 2.74
CA LEU A 79 11.69 5.48 1.80
C LEU A 79 12.18 5.72 0.38
N THR A 80 12.31 4.65 -0.39
CA THR A 80 12.57 4.74 -1.82
C THR A 80 11.36 5.31 -2.56
N ASP A 81 11.56 5.89 -3.74
CA ASP A 81 10.44 6.38 -4.55
C ASP A 81 9.46 5.24 -4.91
N ALA A 82 9.98 4.04 -5.18
CA ALA A 82 9.16 2.87 -5.42
C ALA A 82 8.25 2.54 -4.22
N SER A 83 8.80 2.54 -3.00
CA SER A 83 8.02 2.32 -1.79
C SER A 83 6.98 3.41 -1.58
N ARG A 84 7.33 4.68 -1.86
CA ARG A 84 6.40 5.81 -1.76
C ARG A 84 5.22 5.67 -2.72
N GLU A 85 5.49 5.29 -3.98
CA GLU A 85 4.43 5.08 -4.97
C GLU A 85 3.54 3.87 -4.60
N LEU A 86 4.10 2.76 -4.10
CA LEU A 86 3.29 1.62 -3.64
C LEU A 86 2.41 1.98 -2.44
N ILE A 87 2.92 2.76 -1.48
CA ILE A 87 2.13 3.29 -0.35
C ILE A 87 1.01 4.22 -0.87
N THR A 88 1.33 5.08 -1.82
CA THR A 88 0.35 6.00 -2.42
C THR A 88 -0.75 5.22 -3.15
N ILE A 89 -0.38 4.23 -3.97
CA ILE A 89 -1.31 3.32 -4.65
C ILE A 89 -2.23 2.62 -3.65
N THR A 90 -1.66 2.11 -2.54
CA THR A 90 -2.43 1.49 -1.45
C THR A 90 -3.47 2.45 -0.87
N ALA A 91 -3.07 3.68 -0.54
CA ALA A 91 -3.96 4.69 0.01
C ALA A 91 -5.06 5.10 -0.99
N LEU A 92 -4.70 5.32 -2.25
CA LEU A 92 -5.63 5.73 -3.31
C LEU A 92 -6.66 4.63 -3.64
N ALA A 93 -6.23 3.36 -3.66
CA ALA A 93 -7.12 2.21 -3.83
C ALA A 93 -8.08 2.08 -2.64
N THR A 94 -7.58 2.23 -1.42
CA THR A 94 -8.41 2.18 -0.19
C THR A 94 -9.47 3.27 -0.20
N ASN A 95 -9.11 4.50 -0.59
CA ASN A 95 -10.02 5.64 -0.66
C ASN A 95 -10.88 5.66 -1.93
N GLN A 96 -10.66 4.76 -2.87
CA GLN A 96 -11.36 4.72 -4.17
C GLN A 96 -11.19 6.01 -5.01
N THR A 97 -10.07 6.68 -4.86
CA THR A 97 -9.72 7.86 -5.67
C THR A 97 -9.09 7.38 -7.00
N LEU A 98 -9.91 6.78 -7.85
CA LEU A 98 -9.47 6.04 -9.03
C LEU A 98 -8.72 6.88 -10.08
N PRO A 99 -9.09 8.16 -10.34
CA PRO A 99 -8.29 9.01 -11.24
C PRO A 99 -6.84 9.20 -10.77
N GLN A 100 -6.64 9.42 -9.48
CA GLN A 100 -5.31 9.56 -8.90
C GLN A 100 -4.58 8.20 -8.86
N LEU A 101 -5.29 7.09 -8.58
CA LEU A 101 -4.75 5.74 -8.69
C LEU A 101 -4.19 5.48 -10.10
N ARG A 102 -4.92 5.86 -11.16
CA ARG A 102 -4.44 5.77 -12.55
C ARG A 102 -3.16 6.56 -12.75
N ALA A 103 -3.09 7.79 -12.25
CA ALA A 103 -1.91 8.66 -12.38
C ALA A 103 -0.70 8.06 -11.67
N HIS A 104 -0.85 7.61 -10.42
CA HIS A 104 0.23 7.03 -9.62
C HIS A 104 0.64 5.63 -10.08
N THR A 105 -0.27 4.84 -10.67
CA THR A 105 0.11 3.60 -11.36
C THR A 105 1.08 3.87 -12.52
N ASN A 106 0.81 4.90 -13.32
CA ASN A 106 1.72 5.35 -14.37
C ASN A 106 3.05 5.84 -13.80
N ALA A 107 3.03 6.61 -12.71
CA ALA A 107 4.23 7.11 -12.04
C ALA A 107 5.10 5.96 -11.50
N ALA A 108 4.50 4.98 -10.85
CA ALA A 108 5.19 3.79 -10.37
C ALA A 108 5.90 3.03 -11.52
N LEU A 109 5.20 2.80 -12.63
CA LEU A 109 5.79 2.18 -13.83
C LEU A 109 6.93 3.02 -14.41
N ASN A 110 6.81 4.35 -14.40
CA ASN A 110 7.85 5.26 -14.91
C ASN A 110 9.17 5.19 -14.14
N ILE A 111 9.11 4.82 -12.88
CA ILE A 111 10.30 4.68 -12.01
C ILE A 111 10.74 3.21 -11.84
N GLY A 112 10.14 2.29 -12.60
CA GLY A 112 10.58 0.90 -12.68
C GLY A 112 9.94 -0.06 -11.68
N VAL A 113 8.86 0.34 -10.98
CA VAL A 113 8.03 -0.61 -10.22
C VAL A 113 7.41 -1.60 -11.19
N LYS A 114 7.51 -2.88 -10.89
CA LYS A 114 6.99 -3.93 -11.78
C LYS A 114 5.46 -4.00 -11.70
N PRO A 115 4.79 -4.31 -12.82
CA PRO A 115 3.33 -4.50 -12.82
C PRO A 115 2.85 -5.51 -11.78
N ILE A 116 3.63 -6.56 -11.55
CA ILE A 116 3.32 -7.60 -10.56
C ILE A 116 3.33 -7.03 -9.13
N GLU A 117 4.28 -6.16 -8.79
CA GLU A 117 4.36 -5.53 -7.46
C GLU A 117 3.14 -4.62 -7.21
N ILE A 118 2.71 -3.89 -8.23
CA ILE A 118 1.50 -3.04 -8.16
C ILE A 118 0.25 -3.91 -7.96
N ARG A 119 0.12 -5.02 -8.69
CA ARG A 119 -1.00 -5.95 -8.54
C ARG A 119 -1.05 -6.56 -7.15
N GLU A 120 0.09 -7.05 -6.65
CA GLU A 120 0.16 -7.71 -5.33
C GLU A 120 -0.21 -6.75 -4.20
N VAL A 121 0.22 -5.50 -4.27
CA VAL A 121 -0.21 -4.46 -3.31
C VAL A 121 -1.73 -4.30 -3.30
N ILE A 122 -2.39 -4.33 -4.46
CA ILE A 122 -3.86 -4.24 -4.54
C ILE A 122 -4.53 -5.53 -4.02
N TYR A 123 -3.97 -6.70 -4.33
CA TYR A 123 -4.49 -7.99 -3.83
C TYR A 123 -4.47 -8.06 -2.30
N GLN A 124 -3.37 -7.62 -1.68
CA GLN A 124 -3.21 -7.57 -0.23
C GLN A 124 -4.24 -6.68 0.48
N LEU A 125 -4.93 -5.80 -0.24
CA LEU A 125 -5.99 -4.97 0.34
C LEU A 125 -7.31 -5.73 0.55
N ALA A 126 -7.52 -6.88 -0.12
CA ALA A 126 -8.80 -7.56 -0.13
C ALA A 126 -9.35 -7.87 1.29
N PRO A 127 -8.55 -8.38 2.24
CA PRO A 127 -9.01 -8.63 3.60
C PRO A 127 -9.37 -7.36 4.39
N PHE A 128 -8.87 -6.19 3.98
CA PHE A 128 -9.00 -4.93 4.73
C PHE A 128 -10.12 -4.03 4.21
N ILE A 129 -10.26 -3.92 2.89
CA ILE A 129 -11.21 -2.98 2.26
C ILE A 129 -12.36 -3.67 1.52
N GLY A 130 -12.31 -4.99 1.41
CA GLY A 130 -13.29 -5.83 0.74
C GLY A 130 -13.11 -5.91 -0.78
N TYR A 131 -13.53 -7.02 -1.35
CA TYR A 131 -13.39 -7.33 -2.78
C TYR A 131 -13.97 -6.27 -3.73
N PRO A 132 -15.14 -5.64 -3.47
CA PRO A 132 -15.68 -4.66 -4.42
C PRO A 132 -14.73 -3.48 -4.69
N LYS A 133 -14.08 -2.96 -3.65
CA LYS A 133 -13.10 -1.88 -3.79
C LYS A 133 -11.83 -2.33 -4.48
N VAL A 134 -11.37 -3.55 -4.17
CA VAL A 134 -10.21 -4.16 -4.84
C VAL A 134 -10.48 -4.36 -6.33
N LEU A 135 -11.66 -4.84 -6.72
CA LEU A 135 -12.04 -5.02 -8.12
C LEU A 135 -12.05 -3.70 -8.89
N ASN A 136 -12.57 -2.61 -8.31
CA ASN A 136 -12.50 -1.28 -8.90
C ASN A 136 -11.05 -0.81 -9.11
N ALA A 137 -10.20 -1.03 -8.10
CA ALA A 137 -8.78 -0.67 -8.19
C ALA A 137 -8.06 -1.51 -9.27
N LEU A 138 -8.34 -2.82 -9.34
CA LEU A 138 -7.79 -3.71 -10.36
C LEU A 138 -8.20 -3.30 -11.77
N ASP A 139 -9.45 -2.93 -11.99
CA ASP A 139 -9.91 -2.44 -13.30
C ASP A 139 -9.11 -1.19 -13.71
N THR A 140 -8.90 -0.27 -12.77
CA THR A 140 -8.12 0.95 -12.99
C THR A 140 -6.67 0.65 -13.37
N ILE A 141 -5.96 -0.19 -12.58
CA ILE A 141 -4.55 -0.49 -12.88
C ILE A 141 -4.40 -1.34 -14.15
N ASN A 142 -5.32 -2.28 -14.39
CA ASN A 142 -5.33 -3.10 -15.61
C ASN A 142 -5.56 -2.27 -16.87
N THR A 143 -6.35 -1.20 -16.78
CA THR A 143 -6.50 -0.23 -17.87
C THR A 143 -5.17 0.45 -18.17
N VAL A 144 -4.44 0.90 -17.13
CA VAL A 144 -3.10 1.47 -17.31
C VAL A 144 -2.14 0.45 -17.92
N PHE A 145 -2.16 -0.79 -17.46
CA PHE A 145 -1.31 -1.84 -18.03
C PHE A 145 -1.56 -2.07 -19.52
N LYS A 146 -2.83 -2.14 -19.92
CA LYS A 146 -3.22 -2.25 -21.34
C LYS A 146 -2.73 -1.06 -22.16
N ASP A 147 -2.95 0.18 -21.66
CA ASP A 147 -2.50 1.41 -22.33
C ASP A 147 -0.98 1.46 -22.52
N ARG A 148 -0.25 0.81 -21.61
CA ARG A 148 1.22 0.68 -21.66
C ARG A 148 1.71 -0.52 -22.47
N GLY A 149 0.82 -1.30 -23.07
CA GLY A 149 1.17 -2.50 -23.82
C GLY A 149 1.64 -3.66 -22.96
N ILE A 150 1.37 -3.64 -21.65
CA ILE A 150 1.69 -4.72 -20.73
C ILE A 150 0.68 -5.85 -20.95
N LYS A 151 1.20 -7.04 -21.26
CA LYS A 151 0.36 -8.21 -21.54
C LYS A 151 -0.35 -8.70 -20.29
N LEU A 152 -1.66 -8.88 -20.39
CA LEU A 152 -2.49 -9.49 -19.34
C LEU A 152 -3.00 -10.87 -19.81
N PRO A 153 -3.30 -11.80 -18.88
CA PRO A 153 -3.06 -11.69 -17.43
C PRO A 153 -1.56 -11.69 -17.09
N LEU A 154 -1.20 -11.06 -15.97
CA LEU A 154 0.13 -11.20 -15.42
C LEU A 154 0.35 -12.61 -14.89
N GLN A 155 1.61 -13.01 -14.75
CA GLN A 155 1.97 -14.30 -14.15
C GLN A 155 1.30 -14.50 -12.80
N ASN A 156 0.85 -15.72 -12.52
CA ASN A 156 0.30 -16.07 -11.21
C ASN A 156 1.43 -16.28 -10.22
N GLU A 157 1.34 -15.64 -9.07
CA GLU A 157 2.33 -15.76 -7.98
C GLU A 157 1.83 -16.66 -6.83
N ALA A 158 0.60 -17.18 -6.91
CA ALA A 158 0.09 -18.12 -5.91
C ALA A 158 0.91 -19.43 -5.94
N THR A 159 1.56 -19.74 -4.82
CA THR A 159 2.44 -20.91 -4.68
C THR A 159 1.88 -21.94 -3.69
N ILE A 160 0.83 -21.60 -2.95
CA ILE A 160 0.27 -22.41 -1.87
C ILE A 160 -0.91 -23.22 -2.45
N ALA A 161 -0.88 -24.55 -2.27
CA ALA A 161 -2.01 -25.39 -2.63
C ALA A 161 -3.20 -25.14 -1.69
N ASP A 162 -4.43 -25.29 -2.20
CA ASP A 162 -5.65 -25.02 -1.43
C ASP A 162 -5.72 -25.84 -0.11
N SER A 163 -5.22 -27.08 -0.12
CA SER A 163 -5.12 -27.94 1.05
C SER A 163 -4.09 -27.49 2.09
N GLU A 164 -3.14 -26.61 1.73
CA GLU A 164 -2.05 -26.15 2.59
C GLU A 164 -2.29 -24.74 3.16
N ARG A 165 -3.32 -24.03 2.68
CA ARG A 165 -3.63 -22.63 3.02
C ARG A 165 -3.60 -22.37 4.53
N PHE A 166 -4.24 -23.23 5.32
CA PHE A 166 -4.29 -23.07 6.76
C PHE A 166 -2.91 -23.26 7.42
N ALA A 167 -2.18 -24.30 7.04
CA ALA A 167 -0.86 -24.59 7.62
C ALA A 167 0.13 -23.49 7.30
N LYS A 168 0.18 -23.07 6.03
CA LYS A 168 1.06 -22.00 5.56
C LYS A 168 0.65 -20.63 6.11
N GLY A 169 -0.63 -20.34 6.13
CA GLY A 169 -1.14 -19.12 6.75
C GLY A 169 -0.79 -19.03 8.23
N LYS A 170 -0.88 -20.14 8.97
CA LYS A 170 -0.46 -20.20 10.37
C LYS A 170 1.05 -19.97 10.55
N GLU A 171 1.86 -20.56 9.68
CA GLU A 171 3.31 -20.39 9.68
C GLU A 171 3.73 -18.90 9.55
N ILE A 172 3.04 -18.15 8.67
CA ILE A 172 3.28 -16.72 8.44
C ILE A 172 2.68 -15.87 9.58
N GLN A 173 1.47 -16.20 10.03
CA GLN A 173 0.73 -15.43 11.03
C GLN A 173 1.37 -15.49 12.42
N THR A 174 1.84 -16.65 12.84
CA THR A 174 2.31 -16.89 14.22
C THR A 174 3.48 -16.00 14.64
N PRO A 175 4.53 -15.77 13.82
CA PRO A 175 5.61 -14.85 14.18
C PRO A 175 5.16 -13.40 14.39
N ILE A 176 4.06 -12.98 13.75
CA ILE A 176 3.56 -11.60 13.79
C ILE A 176 2.62 -11.39 14.98
N TYR A 177 1.68 -12.32 15.20
CA TYR A 177 0.59 -12.14 16.15
C TYR A 177 0.63 -13.09 17.36
N GLY A 178 1.54 -14.05 17.37
CA GLY A 178 1.62 -15.10 18.38
C GLY A 178 0.47 -16.11 18.30
N GLU A 179 0.51 -17.12 19.16
CA GLU A 179 -0.53 -18.15 19.25
C GLU A 179 -1.84 -17.63 19.90
N GLY A 180 -1.77 -16.47 20.59
CA GLY A 180 -2.91 -15.94 21.36
C GLY A 180 -4.09 -15.43 20.52
N MET A 181 -3.91 -15.17 19.24
CA MET A 181 -4.97 -14.62 18.38
C MET A 181 -6.23 -15.49 18.38
N ARG A 182 -6.08 -16.82 18.35
CA ARG A 182 -7.20 -17.77 18.39
C ARG A 182 -7.85 -17.81 19.76
N GLN A 183 -7.06 -17.72 20.82
CA GLN A 183 -7.61 -17.74 22.18
C GLN A 183 -8.47 -16.52 22.46
N ASN A 184 -8.13 -15.37 21.89
CA ASN A 184 -8.92 -14.14 22.06
C ASN A 184 -10.30 -14.22 21.38
N MET A 185 -10.51 -15.17 20.47
CA MET A 185 -11.77 -15.37 19.74
C MET A 185 -12.59 -16.55 20.23
N LYS A 186 -12.09 -17.28 21.25
CA LYS A 186 -12.80 -18.48 21.80
C LYS A 186 -14.18 -18.19 22.38
N ASP A 187 -14.41 -16.95 22.82
CA ASP A 187 -15.64 -16.51 23.44
C ASP A 187 -16.67 -15.97 22.44
N LEU A 188 -16.37 -16.03 21.13
CA LEU A 188 -17.35 -15.73 20.10
C LEU A 188 -18.47 -16.77 20.09
N PRO A 189 -19.72 -16.38 19.78
CA PRO A 189 -20.85 -17.28 19.83
C PRO A 189 -20.82 -18.35 18.74
N GLY A 190 -21.20 -19.60 19.13
CA GLY A 190 -21.40 -20.71 18.20
C GLY A 190 -20.18 -21.05 17.36
N GLU A 191 -20.39 -21.28 16.08
CA GLU A 191 -19.32 -21.63 15.10
C GLU A 191 -18.31 -20.53 14.82
N PHE A 192 -18.63 -19.27 15.13
CA PHE A 192 -17.75 -18.13 14.85
C PHE A 192 -16.42 -18.21 15.61
N ALA A 193 -16.41 -18.81 16.79
CA ALA A 193 -15.18 -19.04 17.55
C ALA A 193 -14.13 -19.85 16.78
N GLN A 194 -14.55 -20.71 15.87
CA GLN A 194 -13.67 -21.52 15.02
C GLN A 194 -13.55 -20.96 13.60
N ALA A 195 -14.66 -20.50 13.02
CA ALA A 195 -14.70 -20.05 11.63
C ALA A 195 -13.90 -18.78 11.40
N ILE A 196 -14.04 -17.76 12.27
CA ILE A 196 -13.36 -16.48 12.05
C ILE A 196 -11.84 -16.60 12.13
N PRO A 197 -11.22 -17.21 13.18
CA PRO A 197 -9.78 -17.40 13.20
C PRO A 197 -9.25 -18.21 12.02
N ARG A 198 -10.00 -19.23 11.58
CA ARG A 198 -9.65 -20.04 10.41
C ARG A 198 -9.65 -19.19 9.13
N ILE A 199 -10.74 -18.48 8.88
CA ILE A 199 -10.87 -17.61 7.69
C ILE A 199 -9.76 -16.56 7.65
N LEU A 200 -9.48 -15.90 8.79
CA LEU A 200 -8.40 -14.92 8.85
C LEU A 200 -7.04 -15.55 8.56
N THR A 201 -6.77 -16.74 9.09
CA THR A 201 -5.50 -17.45 8.84
C THR A 201 -5.38 -17.84 7.37
N GLU A 202 -6.41 -18.45 6.80
CA GLU A 202 -6.42 -18.92 5.42
C GLU A 202 -6.40 -17.75 4.41
N SER A 203 -7.31 -16.77 4.57
CA SER A 203 -7.47 -15.71 3.58
C SER A 203 -6.44 -14.60 3.68
N CYS A 204 -5.98 -14.22 4.89
CA CYS A 204 -5.03 -13.12 5.02
C CYS A 204 -3.56 -13.55 4.89
N PHE A 205 -3.27 -14.83 5.13
CA PHE A 205 -1.90 -15.34 5.21
C PHE A 205 -1.66 -16.61 4.39
N GLY A 206 -2.72 -17.24 3.89
CA GLY A 206 -2.63 -18.43 3.05
C GLY A 206 -2.94 -18.15 1.59
N ASP A 207 -3.84 -17.20 1.31
CA ASP A 207 -4.20 -16.82 -0.07
C ASP A 207 -3.37 -15.64 -0.59
N PHE A 208 -2.89 -14.75 0.33
CA PHE A 208 -2.17 -13.52 0.01
C PHE A 208 -0.76 -13.47 0.68
#